data_2c470eadfdcf9ab522f11217c81c92c1
#
_entry.id   2c470eadfdcf9ab522f11217c81c92c1
#
_cell.length_a   1.000
_cell.length_b   1.000
_cell.length_c   1.000
_cell.angle_alpha   90.00
_cell.angle_beta   90.00
_cell.angle_gamma   90.00
#
_symmetry.space_group_name_H-M   'P 1'
#
loop_
_entity.id
_entity.type
_entity.pdbx_description
1 polymer ?
#
loop_
_entity_poly.entity_id
_entity_poly.type
_entity_poly.pdbx_seq_one_letter_code
_entity_poly.pdbx_strand_id
1 'polypeptide(L)'
;GVGGSNWRKFKKDINLKNSHDKFLLDQSNQIIKKFNLDKKFSFKRGYFSGQVYGMVHDFHYDDDATKYDQIITVMFYLNRTWTIEYSGETIFLTEDWKDIQNSVIPKPGRIVIFDGYIPHAAREVSRTCIELRMVATFKYGANEKKN
;
A
#
# COMPACT_ATOMS: atom_id res chain seq x y z
N GLY A 1 -27.45 -4.06 -3.22
CA GLY A 1 -26.07 -3.72 -2.96
C GLY A 1 -25.84 -3.69 -1.48
N VAL A 2 -25.20 -4.69 -0.93
CA VAL A 2 -24.86 -4.72 0.49
C VAL A 2 -23.69 -3.78 0.64
N GLY A 3 -23.87 -2.73 1.40
CA GLY A 3 -22.92 -1.69 1.63
C GLY A 3 -21.56 -2.24 2.01
N GLY A 4 -20.55 -1.72 1.33
CA GLY A 4 -19.17 -2.06 1.60
C GLY A 4 -18.89 -1.92 3.08
N SER A 5 -18.40 -2.98 3.65
CA SER A 5 -17.98 -3.05 5.02
C SER A 5 -16.83 -2.07 5.25
N ASN A 6 -17.15 -0.88 5.70
CA ASN A 6 -16.19 0.06 6.29
C ASN A 6 -15.62 -0.46 7.62
N TRP A 7 -15.33 -1.74 7.69
CA TRP A 7 -14.87 -2.38 8.89
C TRP A 7 -13.39 -2.09 9.10
N ARG A 8 -13.17 -0.94 9.77
CA ARG A 8 -12.05 -0.70 10.67
C ARG A 8 -10.68 -0.89 10.02
N LYS A 9 -10.45 -0.18 8.94
CA LYS A 9 -9.07 0.13 8.57
C LYS A 9 -8.56 1.14 9.59
N PHE A 10 -7.61 0.76 10.42
CA PHE A 10 -6.81 1.75 11.13
C PHE A 10 -6.01 2.49 10.06
N LYS A 11 -6.47 3.67 9.71
CA LYS A 11 -5.83 4.49 8.68
C LYS A 11 -5.58 5.89 9.22
N LYS A 12 -4.38 6.38 9.03
CA LYS A 12 -3.97 7.71 9.44
C LYS A 12 -3.18 8.35 8.30
N ASP A 13 -3.63 9.52 7.83
CA ASP A 13 -2.86 10.30 6.86
C ASP A 13 -1.53 10.76 7.46
N ILE A 14 -0.50 10.88 6.62
CA ILE A 14 0.79 11.40 7.04
C ILE A 14 0.66 12.87 7.44
N ASN A 15 1.41 13.25 8.46
CA ASN A 15 1.50 14.63 8.91
C ASN A 15 2.91 15.16 8.66
N LEU A 16 3.06 16.04 7.68
CA LEU A 16 4.36 16.59 7.29
C LEU A 16 5.02 17.46 8.36
N LYS A 17 4.29 17.83 9.41
CA LYS A 17 4.85 18.49 10.59
C LYS A 17 5.52 17.50 11.56
N ASN A 18 5.23 16.21 11.40
CA ASN A 18 5.84 15.15 12.18
C ASN A 18 7.14 14.70 11.52
N SER A 19 8.23 14.68 12.26
CA SER A 19 9.56 14.36 11.73
C SER A 19 9.67 12.91 11.22
N HIS A 20 9.00 11.97 11.87
CA HIS A 20 9.00 10.56 11.43
C HIS A 20 8.23 10.36 10.13
N ASP A 21 7.07 10.99 10.01
CA ASP A 21 6.25 10.93 8.80
C ASP A 21 7.00 11.56 7.63
N LYS A 22 7.61 12.72 7.86
CA LYS A 22 8.45 13.40 6.86
C LYS A 22 9.64 12.56 6.44
N PHE A 23 10.31 11.90 7.38
CA PHE A 23 11.42 11.01 7.08
C PHE A 23 11.00 9.88 6.12
N LEU A 24 9.87 9.23 6.37
CA LEU A 24 9.36 8.16 5.50
C LEU A 24 9.01 8.68 4.11
N LEU A 25 8.40 9.86 4.01
CA LEU A 25 8.14 10.50 2.71
C LEU A 25 9.45 10.80 1.97
N ASP A 26 10.46 11.34 2.65
CA ASP A 26 11.76 11.63 2.05
C ASP A 26 12.42 10.34 1.53
N GLN A 27 12.34 9.22 2.28
CA GLN A 27 12.80 7.91 1.82
C GLN A 27 12.04 7.45 0.58
N SER A 28 10.73 7.59 0.57
CA SER A 28 9.90 7.25 -0.59
C SER A 28 10.28 8.07 -1.82
N ASN A 29 10.48 9.38 -1.67
CA ASN A 29 10.92 10.28 -2.74
C ASN A 29 12.29 9.88 -3.31
N GLN A 30 13.23 9.46 -2.44
CA GLN A 30 14.53 8.95 -2.88
C GLN A 30 14.41 7.67 -3.72
N ILE A 31 13.48 6.78 -3.36
CA ILE A 31 13.20 5.56 -4.13
C ILE A 31 12.66 5.93 -5.51
N ILE A 32 11.69 6.82 -5.59
CA ILE A 32 11.12 7.32 -6.85
C ILE A 32 12.23 7.91 -7.74
N LYS A 33 13.12 8.70 -7.18
CA LYS A 33 14.27 9.28 -7.88
C LYS A 33 15.27 8.21 -8.34
N LYS A 34 15.57 7.22 -7.49
CA LYS A 34 16.49 6.12 -7.83
C LYS A 34 16.04 5.34 -9.07
N PHE A 35 14.73 5.19 -9.26
CA PHE A 35 14.15 4.54 -10.44
C PHE A 35 13.88 5.50 -11.61
N ASN A 36 14.37 6.75 -11.53
CA ASN A 36 14.17 7.79 -12.54
C ASN A 36 12.69 8.09 -12.85
N LEU A 37 11.85 7.97 -11.84
CA LEU A 37 10.40 8.22 -11.94
C LEU A 37 10.00 9.64 -11.50
N ASP A 38 10.88 10.38 -10.85
CA ASP A 38 10.63 11.69 -10.26
C ASP A 38 10.30 12.78 -11.29
N LYS A 39 10.76 12.64 -12.54
CA LYS A 39 10.42 13.58 -13.61
C LYS A 39 8.98 13.41 -14.13
N LYS A 40 8.42 12.22 -13.99
CA LYS A 40 7.10 11.87 -14.51
C LYS A 40 6.04 11.84 -13.43
N PHE A 41 6.39 11.37 -12.24
CA PHE A 41 5.48 11.16 -11.14
C PHE A 41 5.73 12.14 -10.01
N SER A 42 4.66 12.69 -9.44
CA SER A 42 4.71 13.55 -8.26
C SER A 42 3.89 12.96 -7.11
N PHE A 43 4.34 13.21 -5.89
CA PHE A 43 3.65 12.78 -4.67
C PHE A 43 2.22 13.33 -4.61
N LYS A 44 1.26 12.46 -4.31
CA LYS A 44 -0.16 12.79 -4.19
C LYS A 44 -0.70 12.56 -2.79
N ARG A 45 -0.40 11.41 -2.19
CA ARG A 45 -0.95 11.02 -0.91
C ARG A 45 -0.04 10.04 -0.18
N GLY A 46 -0.03 10.16 1.14
CA GLY A 46 0.61 9.17 2.01
C GLY A 46 -0.23 8.91 3.25
N TYR A 47 -0.22 7.67 3.71
CA TYR A 47 -0.95 7.25 4.90
C TYR A 47 -0.35 6.01 5.54
N PHE A 48 -0.65 5.84 6.82
CA PHE A 48 -0.41 4.61 7.55
C PHE A 48 -1.69 3.78 7.58
N SER A 49 -1.54 2.48 7.50
CA SER A 49 -2.63 1.53 7.70
C SER A 49 -2.22 0.44 8.67
N GLY A 50 -3.18 -0.01 9.48
CA GLY A 50 -3.03 -1.13 10.39
C GLY A 50 -4.11 -2.17 10.15
N GLN A 51 -3.78 -3.44 10.35
CA GLN A 51 -4.67 -4.56 10.15
C GLN A 51 -4.46 -5.60 11.25
N VAL A 52 -5.55 -6.08 11.82
CA VAL A 52 -5.59 -7.19 12.77
C VAL A 52 -6.43 -8.33 12.21
N TYR A 53 -6.38 -9.49 12.87
CA TYR A 53 -7.25 -10.62 12.53
C TYR A 53 -8.72 -10.19 12.44
N GLY A 54 -9.45 -10.76 11.47
CA GLY A 54 -10.86 -10.44 11.20
C GLY A 54 -11.08 -9.22 10.30
N MET A 55 -10.01 -8.50 9.92
CA MET A 55 -10.10 -7.40 8.96
C MET A 55 -9.82 -7.93 7.55
N VAL A 56 -10.82 -7.83 6.68
CA VAL A 56 -10.74 -8.25 5.28
C VAL A 56 -10.62 -7.03 4.38
N HIS A 57 -9.75 -7.10 3.39
CA HIS A 57 -9.58 -6.08 2.37
C HIS A 57 -9.95 -6.67 1.01
N ASP A 58 -10.82 -5.97 0.28
CA ASP A 58 -11.16 -6.35 -1.08
C ASP A 58 -9.99 -6.07 -2.04
N PHE A 59 -9.89 -6.89 -3.08
CA PHE A 59 -9.01 -6.59 -4.20
C PHE A 59 -9.48 -5.32 -4.91
N HIS A 60 -8.55 -4.46 -5.23
CA HIS A 60 -8.83 -3.15 -5.80
C HIS A 60 -7.65 -2.64 -6.63
N TYR A 61 -7.91 -1.65 -7.46
CA TYR A 61 -6.91 -0.71 -7.94
C TYR A 61 -6.73 0.40 -6.91
N ASP A 62 -5.66 1.14 -6.96
CA ASP A 62 -5.52 2.30 -6.10
C ASP A 62 -6.60 3.35 -6.39
N ASP A 63 -7.15 3.94 -5.33
CA ASP A 63 -8.32 4.86 -5.41
C ASP A 63 -8.06 6.08 -6.30
N ASP A 64 -6.80 6.50 -6.42
CA ASP A 64 -6.40 7.62 -7.24
C ASP A 64 -6.26 7.27 -8.74
N ALA A 65 -6.40 5.99 -9.10
CA ALA A 65 -6.33 5.53 -10.48
C ALA A 65 -7.39 6.19 -11.39
N THR A 66 -8.51 6.64 -10.83
CA THR A 66 -9.54 7.37 -11.57
C THR A 66 -9.14 8.80 -11.91
N LYS A 67 -8.19 9.38 -11.18
CA LYS A 67 -7.74 10.77 -11.34
C LYS A 67 -6.51 10.91 -12.22
N TYR A 68 -5.70 9.88 -12.28
CA TYR A 68 -4.41 9.91 -12.99
C TYR A 68 -4.34 8.78 -14.02
N ASP A 69 -3.65 9.01 -15.13
CA ASP A 69 -3.43 7.97 -16.12
C ASP A 69 -2.49 6.87 -15.61
N GLN A 70 -1.60 7.24 -14.72
CA GLN A 70 -0.62 6.32 -14.14
C GLN A 70 -0.44 6.63 -12.64
N ILE A 71 -0.34 5.58 -11.85
CA ILE A 71 -0.04 5.65 -10.41
C ILE A 71 1.07 4.66 -10.09
N ILE A 72 2.04 5.13 -9.32
CA ILE A 72 3.05 4.30 -8.67
C ILE A 72 2.81 4.35 -7.18
N THR A 73 2.79 3.19 -6.55
CA THR A 73 2.66 3.05 -5.11
C THR A 73 3.95 2.50 -4.50
N VAL A 74 4.40 3.14 -3.44
CA VAL A 74 5.53 2.70 -2.61
C VAL A 74 4.99 2.32 -1.24
N MET A 75 5.24 1.09 -0.81
CA MET A 75 4.82 0.58 0.49
C MET A 75 6.02 0.19 1.35
N PHE A 76 5.99 0.59 2.61
CA PHE A 76 6.95 0.20 3.64
C PHE A 76 6.26 -0.70 4.65
N TYR A 77 6.80 -1.90 4.89
CA TYR A 77 6.36 -2.75 5.99
C TYR A 77 7.06 -2.32 7.27
N LEU A 78 6.30 -1.87 8.26
CA LEU A 78 6.81 -1.17 9.45
C LEU A 78 6.91 -2.05 10.69
N ASN A 79 6.44 -3.29 10.65
CA ASN A 79 6.57 -4.21 11.77
C ASN A 79 8.05 -4.47 12.10
N ARG A 80 8.36 -4.59 13.38
CA ARG A 80 9.72 -4.95 13.86
C ARG A 80 10.02 -6.42 13.66
N THR A 81 8.98 -7.26 13.76
CA THR A 81 9.05 -8.70 13.59
C THR A 81 7.87 -9.16 12.75
N TRP A 82 8.05 -10.22 12.00
CA TRP A 82 6.99 -10.90 11.27
C TRP A 82 7.39 -12.34 10.99
N THR A 83 6.48 -13.27 11.19
CA THR A 83 6.66 -14.67 10.83
C THR A 83 5.71 -15.05 9.69
N ILE A 84 6.08 -16.05 8.92
CA ILE A 84 5.27 -16.49 7.79
C ILE A 84 3.90 -17.03 8.25
N GLU A 85 3.81 -17.60 9.45
CA GLU A 85 2.56 -18.09 10.04
C GLU A 85 1.56 -16.98 10.36
N TYR A 86 2.00 -15.74 10.42
CA TYR A 86 1.12 -14.58 10.60
C TYR A 86 0.34 -14.23 9.34
N SER A 87 0.69 -14.80 8.19
CA SER A 87 0.05 -14.48 6.90
C SER A 87 0.12 -12.97 6.59
N GLY A 88 -0.96 -12.37 6.14
CA GLY A 88 -1.01 -10.92 5.89
C GLY A 88 -0.26 -10.48 4.64
N GLU A 89 -0.02 -11.40 3.70
CA GLU A 89 0.65 -11.12 2.44
C GLU A 89 -0.09 -10.03 1.66
N THR A 90 0.65 -9.17 0.99
CA THR A 90 0.08 -8.38 -0.09
C THR A 90 0.03 -9.25 -1.34
N ILE A 91 -1.16 -9.48 -1.86
CA ILE A 91 -1.41 -10.28 -3.05
C ILE A 91 -1.62 -9.35 -4.24
N PHE A 92 -0.94 -9.66 -5.33
CA PHE A 92 -1.11 -9.01 -6.63
C PHE A 92 -1.72 -10.03 -7.60
N LEU A 93 -2.80 -9.64 -8.26
CA LEU A 93 -3.49 -10.49 -9.23
C LEU A 93 -3.00 -10.25 -10.65
N THR A 94 -3.30 -11.23 -11.51
CA THR A 94 -3.24 -11.02 -12.96
C THR A 94 -4.25 -9.96 -13.41
N GLU A 95 -4.02 -9.37 -14.58
CA GLU A 95 -4.88 -8.30 -15.12
C GLU A 95 -6.34 -8.72 -15.26
N ASP A 96 -6.59 -9.99 -15.54
CA ASP A 96 -7.95 -10.55 -15.66
C ASP A 96 -8.59 -10.94 -14.31
N TRP A 97 -7.91 -10.70 -13.18
CA TRP A 97 -8.35 -11.00 -11.80
C TRP A 97 -8.54 -12.49 -11.49
N LYS A 98 -8.01 -13.39 -12.30
CA LYS A 98 -8.30 -14.83 -12.18
C LYS A 98 -7.21 -15.63 -11.47
N ASP A 99 -6.01 -15.05 -11.35
CA ASP A 99 -4.89 -15.74 -10.75
C ASP A 99 -4.01 -14.79 -9.93
N ILE A 100 -3.17 -15.36 -9.07
CA ILE A 100 -2.16 -14.63 -8.30
C ILE A 100 -0.91 -14.50 -9.17
N GLN A 101 -0.54 -13.25 -9.44
CA GLN A 101 0.71 -12.94 -10.12
C GLN A 101 1.90 -12.91 -9.15
N ASN A 102 1.68 -12.35 -7.96
CA ASN A 102 2.71 -12.18 -6.95
C ASN A 102 2.13 -12.18 -5.55
N SER A 103 2.94 -12.60 -4.58
CA SER A 103 2.61 -12.59 -3.17
C SER A 103 3.82 -12.11 -2.37
N VAL A 104 3.61 -11.14 -1.49
CA VAL A 104 4.70 -10.49 -0.74
C VAL A 104 4.40 -10.54 0.75
N ILE A 105 5.26 -11.24 1.49
CA ILE A 105 5.22 -11.29 2.96
C ILE A 105 5.62 -9.91 3.53
N PRO A 106 4.94 -9.42 4.58
CA PRO A 106 5.28 -8.16 5.27
C PRO A 106 6.57 -8.28 6.09
N LYS A 107 7.65 -8.63 5.45
CA LYS A 107 8.96 -8.74 6.11
C LYS A 107 9.39 -7.35 6.63
N PRO A 108 9.85 -7.25 7.89
CA PRO A 108 10.30 -5.99 8.46
C PRO A 108 11.32 -5.27 7.59
N GLY A 109 11.08 -3.99 7.32
CA GLY A 109 11.94 -3.14 6.49
C GLY A 109 11.84 -3.40 4.97
N ARG A 110 11.02 -4.34 4.53
CA ARG A 110 10.77 -4.56 3.10
C ARG A 110 10.02 -3.37 2.51
N ILE A 111 10.44 -2.99 1.31
CA ILE A 111 9.80 -1.95 0.52
C ILE A 111 9.32 -2.58 -0.78
N VAL A 112 8.09 -2.27 -1.15
CA VAL A 112 7.49 -2.71 -2.41
C VAL A 112 7.10 -1.48 -3.22
N ILE A 113 7.49 -1.48 -4.49
CA ILE A 113 7.07 -0.48 -5.46
C ILE A 113 6.30 -1.18 -6.58
N PHE A 114 5.14 -0.66 -6.93
CA PHE A 114 4.28 -1.26 -7.94
C PHE A 114 3.39 -0.25 -8.64
N ASP A 115 2.89 -0.63 -9.81
CA ASP A 115 1.87 0.12 -10.54
C ASP A 115 0.52 -0.01 -9.82
N GLY A 116 -0.09 1.11 -9.47
CA GLY A 116 -1.38 1.16 -8.79
C GLY A 116 -2.55 0.57 -9.57
N TYR A 117 -2.39 0.33 -10.86
CA TYR A 117 -3.36 -0.39 -11.70
C TYR A 117 -3.23 -1.92 -11.66
N ILE A 118 -2.26 -2.46 -10.95
CA ILE A 118 -2.24 -3.89 -10.66
C ILE A 118 -3.27 -4.17 -9.55
N PRO A 119 -4.25 -5.06 -9.78
CA PRO A 119 -5.22 -5.40 -8.74
C PRO A 119 -4.51 -6.06 -7.56
N HIS A 120 -4.75 -5.55 -6.38
CA HIS A 120 -4.05 -6.02 -5.19
C HIS A 120 -4.89 -5.89 -3.92
N ALA A 121 -4.53 -6.65 -2.91
CA ALA A 121 -5.09 -6.54 -1.57
C ALA A 121 -4.11 -7.06 -0.50
N ALA A 122 -4.27 -6.55 0.72
CA ALA A 122 -3.69 -7.19 1.89
C ALA A 122 -4.57 -8.38 2.30
N ARG A 123 -4.00 -9.57 2.36
CA ARG A 123 -4.68 -10.75 2.91
C ARG A 123 -4.88 -10.60 4.40
N GLU A 124 -5.90 -11.27 4.92
CA GLU A 124 -6.15 -11.37 6.34
C GLU A 124 -4.92 -11.92 7.08
N VAL A 125 -4.58 -11.30 8.20
CA VAL A 125 -3.58 -11.87 9.11
C VAL A 125 -4.15 -13.10 9.80
N SER A 126 -3.30 -14.05 10.14
CA SER A 126 -3.75 -15.29 10.75
C SER A 126 -4.32 -15.03 12.16
N ARG A 127 -5.17 -15.93 12.61
CA ARG A 127 -5.76 -15.91 13.97
C ARG A 127 -4.71 -15.88 15.08
N THR A 128 -3.54 -16.44 14.82
CA THR A 128 -2.43 -16.49 15.79
C THR A 128 -1.55 -15.26 15.78
N CYS A 129 -1.78 -14.33 14.85
CA CYS A 129 -1.03 -13.08 14.80
C CYS A 129 -1.40 -12.18 15.96
N ILE A 130 -0.41 -11.91 16.80
CA ILE A 130 -0.56 -11.04 18.00
C ILE A 130 -0.18 -9.59 17.72
N GLU A 131 0.26 -9.29 16.49
CA GLU A 131 0.75 -7.97 16.12
C GLU A 131 -0.24 -7.22 15.23
N LEU A 132 -0.19 -5.89 15.31
CA LEU A 132 -0.81 -5.04 14.31
C LEU A 132 0.07 -5.06 13.05
N ARG A 133 -0.47 -5.53 11.92
CA ARG A 133 0.22 -5.40 10.63
C ARG A 133 0.23 -3.93 10.23
N MET A 134 1.39 -3.32 10.14
CA MET A 134 1.55 -1.89 9.87
C MET A 134 2.26 -1.64 8.54
N VAL A 135 1.68 -0.74 7.74
CA VAL A 135 2.21 -0.34 6.44
C VAL A 135 2.14 1.18 6.32
N ALA A 136 3.20 1.79 5.78
CA ALA A 136 3.13 3.15 5.24
C ALA A 136 3.04 3.07 3.72
N THR A 137 2.09 3.80 3.15
CA THR A 137 1.80 3.80 1.71
C THR A 137 1.94 5.21 1.16
N PHE A 138 2.69 5.37 0.08
CA PHE A 138 2.89 6.64 -0.62
C PHE A 138 2.51 6.48 -2.08
N LYS A 139 1.61 7.33 -2.56
CA LYS A 139 1.10 7.31 -3.93
C LYS A 139 1.62 8.49 -4.73
N TYR A 140 2.07 8.17 -5.94
CA TYR A 140 2.60 9.13 -6.91
C TYR A 140 1.80 9.02 -8.20
N GLY A 141 1.31 10.14 -8.69
CA GLY A 141 0.49 10.20 -9.91
C GLY A 141 1.19 10.94 -11.03
N ALA A 142 0.90 10.53 -12.26
CA ALA A 142 1.29 11.21 -13.48
C ALA A 142 0.06 11.47 -14.35
N ASN A 143 0.06 12.60 -15.08
CA ASN A 143 -0.99 12.98 -16.02
C ASN A 143 -2.39 12.98 -15.39
N GLU A 144 -2.73 14.07 -14.71
CA GLU A 144 -4.09 14.25 -14.19
C GLU A 144 -5.11 14.25 -15.33
N LYS A 145 -6.11 13.40 -15.23
CA LYS A 145 -7.20 13.35 -16.20
C LYS A 145 -8.01 14.64 -16.12
N LYS A 146 -8.13 15.34 -17.23
CA LYS A 146 -9.05 16.47 -17.33
C LYS A 146 -10.48 15.91 -17.37
N ASN A 147 -11.29 16.35 -16.45
CA ASN A 147 -12.75 16.09 -16.48
C ASN A 147 -13.38 16.71 -17.70
#